data_8023ecf604c34707dafc032bcb78fa07
#
_entry.id   8023ecf604c34707dafc032bcb78fa07
#
_cell.length_a   1.000
_cell.length_b   1.000
_cell.length_c   1.000
_cell.angle_alpha   90.00
_cell.angle_beta   90.00
_cell.angle_gamma   90.00
#
_symmetry.space_group_name_H-M   'P 1'
#
loop_
_entity.id
_entity.type
_entity.pdbx_description
1 polymer ?
#
loop_
_entity_poly.entity_id
_entity_poly.type
_entity_poly.pdbx_seq_one_letter_code
_entity_poly.pdbx_strand_id
1 'polypeptide(L)'
;MRMTGADMVVKTLEKNGVKVVFGYPGAANCPIIDKLSFSSIKHILTRNEQGAAHMASGYARVTKQAGVCTATSGPGATNLITGIATAYMDSIPMVALTGQVATKLIGKDAFQEVDITGATLPFTKHSYLIKDGLDIPRVVNEAFHIANTGRPGPVLIDFPMDLLKKEFDYPEEDEDVNIRGYKLMGKANESQVKKVAEAIKGAKKPVILAGGGVVISDATNEFRKFVKETDIPVVSTMMGIGILPSDNPRYYGMIGSHGVKRANLLFNRADLVIVMGSRLGDRTVANVKGLEEGNKLIHIDLDPAEIGKNTQPYIPVVGDIKDVLEQLTSQISGYKTSKEWIDEADELRQRFTHKPVCEDNGFVNPKYFLNVLSEKTNSDVYLSTEVGQNQIWCANNFNFKTPRSLLTSGGFGTMGYGLPAAIGASVAANGSKPVIAVMGDGSFQMDLPEMGTMAQWDIPVKMVLFQNHRLGMVHEHQYLLYKSNYQAVEIEGKPDFAMLAKAYGFESGVANENSEVSEAIDKMMAHDGSYLLIVNVNPFEPTGDALNEATLPKKEDK
;
A
#
# COMPACT_ATOMS: atom_id res chain seq x y z
N MET A 1 -37.44 16.96 -2.60
CA MET A 1 -37.90 15.54 -2.54
C MET A 1 -37.68 15.02 -1.13
N ARG A 2 -38.69 14.41 -0.48
CA ARG A 2 -38.53 13.83 0.87
C ARG A 2 -37.94 12.44 0.79
N MET A 3 -36.92 12.16 1.61
CA MET A 3 -36.25 10.85 1.70
C MET A 3 -35.61 10.66 3.07
N THR A 4 -35.31 9.41 3.44
CA THR A 4 -34.63 9.12 4.70
C THR A 4 -33.16 9.55 4.65
N GLY A 5 -32.55 9.75 5.83
CA GLY A 5 -31.11 10.01 5.89
C GLY A 5 -30.27 8.91 5.20
N ALA A 6 -30.70 7.64 5.31
CA ALA A 6 -30.05 6.53 4.62
C ALA A 6 -30.15 6.63 3.09
N ASP A 7 -31.31 7.05 2.55
CA ASP A 7 -31.47 7.33 1.12
C ASP A 7 -30.54 8.46 0.68
N MET A 8 -30.38 9.51 1.51
CA MET A 8 -29.45 10.62 1.24
C MET A 8 -28.00 10.13 1.17
N VAL A 9 -27.56 9.28 2.12
CA VAL A 9 -26.22 8.67 2.09
C VAL A 9 -26.00 7.96 0.77
N VAL A 10 -26.85 7.00 0.42
CA VAL A 10 -26.67 6.16 -0.78
C VAL A 10 -26.72 6.99 -2.06
N LYS A 11 -27.67 7.93 -2.17
CA LYS A 11 -27.75 8.83 -3.32
C LYS A 11 -26.50 9.69 -3.49
N THR A 12 -25.92 10.17 -2.38
CA THR A 12 -24.70 10.97 -2.43
C THR A 12 -23.46 10.11 -2.74
N LEU A 13 -23.43 8.85 -2.28
CA LEU A 13 -22.39 7.89 -2.71
C LEU A 13 -22.45 7.64 -4.22
N GLU A 14 -23.64 7.46 -4.80
CA GLU A 14 -23.82 7.31 -6.26
C GLU A 14 -23.33 8.53 -7.04
N LYS A 15 -23.66 9.75 -6.56
CA LYS A 15 -23.17 11.00 -7.14
C LYS A 15 -21.64 11.12 -7.11
N ASN A 16 -20.99 10.63 -6.04
CA ASN A 16 -19.53 10.56 -5.94
C ASN A 16 -18.92 9.39 -6.75
N GLY A 17 -19.70 8.68 -7.55
CA GLY A 17 -19.23 7.64 -8.45
C GLY A 17 -18.91 6.31 -7.77
N VAL A 18 -19.33 6.11 -6.52
CA VAL A 18 -19.11 4.85 -5.78
C VAL A 18 -19.80 3.70 -6.51
N LYS A 19 -19.08 2.62 -6.76
CA LYS A 19 -19.59 1.40 -7.41
C LYS A 19 -19.68 0.23 -6.45
N VAL A 20 -18.85 0.24 -5.41
CA VAL A 20 -18.74 -0.87 -4.46
C VAL A 20 -18.58 -0.32 -3.05
N VAL A 21 -19.24 -0.95 -2.09
CA VAL A 21 -19.05 -0.77 -0.65
C VAL A 21 -18.71 -2.13 -0.05
N PHE A 22 -17.63 -2.20 0.71
CA PHE A 22 -17.23 -3.40 1.45
C PHE A 22 -17.69 -3.26 2.91
N GLY A 23 -18.29 -4.29 3.49
CA GLY A 23 -18.68 -4.12 4.87
C GLY A 23 -19.43 -5.28 5.50
N TYR A 24 -19.65 -5.14 6.80
CA TYR A 24 -20.40 -6.08 7.62
C TYR A 24 -21.64 -5.40 8.23
N PRO A 25 -22.83 -6.00 8.10
CA PRO A 25 -24.08 -5.42 8.61
C PRO A 25 -24.19 -5.56 10.12
N GLY A 26 -24.83 -4.58 10.74
CA GLY A 26 -25.27 -4.63 12.13
C GLY A 26 -26.36 -3.59 12.37
N ALA A 27 -26.94 -3.55 13.55
CA ALA A 27 -28.16 -2.77 13.80
C ALA A 27 -28.02 -1.28 13.43
N ALA A 28 -26.86 -0.67 13.69
CA ALA A 28 -26.70 0.77 13.50
C ALA A 28 -26.45 1.19 12.03
N ASN A 29 -25.87 0.33 11.17
CA ASN A 29 -25.69 0.60 9.74
C ASN A 29 -26.71 -0.10 8.84
N CYS A 30 -27.59 -0.95 9.39
CA CYS A 30 -28.68 -1.59 8.62
C CYS A 30 -29.50 -0.62 7.76
N PRO A 31 -29.84 0.62 8.18
CA PRO A 31 -30.57 1.52 7.30
C PRO A 31 -29.81 1.85 6.01
N ILE A 32 -28.47 2.00 6.05
CA ILE A 32 -27.64 2.21 4.86
C ILE A 32 -27.62 0.93 4.01
N ILE A 33 -27.42 -0.24 4.63
CA ILE A 33 -27.39 -1.53 3.94
C ILE A 33 -28.72 -1.81 3.22
N ASP A 34 -29.85 -1.50 3.85
CA ASP A 34 -31.18 -1.61 3.23
C ASP A 34 -31.25 -0.79 1.94
N LYS A 35 -30.83 0.47 1.97
CA LYS A 35 -30.89 1.36 0.79
C LYS A 35 -29.90 0.99 -0.30
N LEU A 36 -28.74 0.44 0.05
CA LEU A 36 -27.79 -0.09 -0.93
C LEU A 36 -28.42 -1.18 -1.82
N SER A 37 -29.36 -1.98 -1.29
CA SER A 37 -30.02 -3.03 -2.05
C SER A 37 -30.92 -2.51 -3.20
N PHE A 38 -31.30 -1.23 -3.16
CA PHE A 38 -32.09 -0.56 -4.18
C PHE A 38 -31.28 0.39 -5.07
N SER A 39 -29.96 0.38 -4.93
CA SER A 39 -29.03 1.27 -5.64
C SER A 39 -28.22 0.54 -6.70
N SER A 40 -27.47 1.29 -7.49
CA SER A 40 -26.48 0.74 -8.43
C SER A 40 -25.18 0.29 -7.76
N ILE A 41 -25.01 0.54 -6.45
CA ILE A 41 -23.79 0.24 -5.70
C ILE A 41 -23.81 -1.22 -5.23
N LYS A 42 -22.80 -1.99 -5.61
CA LYS A 42 -22.63 -3.36 -5.12
C LYS A 42 -22.15 -3.35 -3.67
N HIS A 43 -22.91 -3.93 -2.75
CA HIS A 43 -22.45 -4.20 -1.40
C HIS A 43 -21.81 -5.58 -1.34
N ILE A 44 -20.54 -5.67 -0.93
CA ILE A 44 -19.82 -6.92 -0.74
C ILE A 44 -19.74 -7.21 0.75
N LEU A 45 -20.45 -8.26 1.17
CA LEU A 45 -20.40 -8.76 2.54
C LEU A 45 -19.03 -9.40 2.80
N THR A 46 -18.29 -8.82 3.73
CA THR A 46 -17.00 -9.33 4.22
C THR A 46 -17.20 -10.30 5.39
N ARG A 47 -16.14 -10.86 5.94
CA ARG A 47 -16.21 -11.73 7.13
C ARG A 47 -15.70 -11.04 8.39
N ASN A 48 -15.01 -9.91 8.20
CA ASN A 48 -14.55 -9.06 9.28
C ASN A 48 -14.45 -7.60 8.78
N GLU A 49 -14.66 -6.63 9.64
CA GLU A 49 -14.61 -5.21 9.28
C GLU A 49 -13.17 -4.75 8.96
N GLN A 50 -12.16 -5.32 9.61
CA GLN A 50 -10.76 -5.07 9.23
C GLN A 50 -10.53 -5.48 7.76
N GLY A 51 -11.03 -6.66 7.38
CA GLY A 51 -11.01 -7.12 5.99
C GLY A 51 -11.72 -6.16 5.04
N ALA A 52 -12.87 -5.61 5.45
CA ALA A 52 -13.61 -4.62 4.66
C ALA A 52 -12.77 -3.36 4.38
N ALA A 53 -12.06 -2.83 5.38
CA ALA A 53 -11.20 -1.66 5.20
C ALA A 53 -9.99 -1.98 4.32
N HIS A 54 -9.38 -3.17 4.45
CA HIS A 54 -8.30 -3.60 3.56
C HIS A 54 -8.76 -3.86 2.12
N MET A 55 -9.97 -4.39 1.90
CA MET A 55 -10.58 -4.49 0.56
C MET A 55 -10.80 -3.11 -0.05
N ALA A 56 -11.34 -2.15 0.72
CA ALA A 56 -11.47 -0.77 0.28
C ALA A 56 -10.12 -0.14 -0.09
N SER A 57 -9.05 -0.43 0.68
CA SER A 57 -7.69 -0.01 0.37
C SER A 57 -7.18 -0.62 -0.94
N GLY A 58 -7.34 -1.93 -1.14
CA GLY A 58 -6.95 -2.61 -2.39
C GLY A 58 -7.67 -2.07 -3.61
N TYR A 59 -8.99 -1.86 -3.47
CA TYR A 59 -9.83 -1.24 -4.50
C TYR A 59 -9.35 0.17 -4.87
N ALA A 60 -9.05 1.01 -3.87
CA ALA A 60 -8.58 2.38 -4.08
C ALA A 60 -7.22 2.43 -4.80
N ARG A 61 -6.30 1.51 -4.49
CA ARG A 61 -4.99 1.45 -5.15
C ARG A 61 -5.09 1.18 -6.65
N VAL A 62 -6.07 0.38 -7.06
CA VAL A 62 -6.30 0.04 -8.48
C VAL A 62 -7.10 1.13 -9.18
N THR A 63 -8.21 1.60 -8.58
CA THR A 63 -9.13 2.57 -9.22
C THR A 63 -8.65 4.00 -9.15
N LYS A 64 -7.72 4.34 -8.26
CA LYS A 64 -7.28 5.72 -7.94
C LYS A 64 -8.40 6.58 -7.31
N GLN A 65 -9.46 5.97 -6.85
CA GLN A 65 -10.60 6.63 -6.19
C GLN A 65 -10.70 6.17 -4.74
N ALA A 66 -11.37 6.94 -3.90
CA ALA A 66 -11.58 6.52 -2.52
C ALA A 66 -12.36 5.21 -2.45
N GLY A 67 -11.79 4.22 -1.77
CA GLY A 67 -12.49 2.99 -1.43
C GLY A 67 -13.48 3.24 -0.30
N VAL A 68 -14.61 2.54 -0.30
CA VAL A 68 -15.66 2.74 0.71
C VAL A 68 -15.86 1.47 1.52
N CYS A 69 -15.83 1.59 2.85
CA CYS A 69 -16.18 0.51 3.76
C CYS A 69 -17.25 0.95 4.76
N THR A 70 -18.00 -0.01 5.30
CA THR A 70 -19.05 0.27 6.30
C THR A 70 -19.06 -0.77 7.40
N ALA A 71 -19.36 -0.33 8.62
CA ALA A 71 -19.53 -1.16 9.80
C ALA A 71 -20.61 -0.62 10.73
N THR A 72 -21.12 -1.47 11.60
CA THR A 72 -22.01 -1.06 12.68
C THR A 72 -21.24 -0.32 13.77
N SER A 73 -21.96 0.19 14.78
CA SER A 73 -21.38 0.81 15.97
C SER A 73 -20.59 -0.16 16.85
N GLY A 74 -19.89 0.37 17.85
CA GLY A 74 -19.19 -0.42 18.87
C GLY A 74 -18.10 -1.31 18.26
N PRO A 75 -18.17 -2.64 18.44
CA PRO A 75 -17.12 -3.57 17.99
C PRO A 75 -16.93 -3.55 16.47
N GLY A 76 -17.99 -3.33 15.68
CA GLY A 76 -17.84 -3.22 14.22
C GLY A 76 -17.01 -2.00 13.81
N ALA A 77 -17.31 -0.84 14.40
CA ALA A 77 -16.55 0.39 14.13
C ALA A 77 -15.09 0.26 14.61
N THR A 78 -14.85 -0.33 15.81
CA THR A 78 -13.47 -0.50 16.32
C THR A 78 -12.66 -1.49 15.51
N ASN A 79 -13.27 -2.51 14.91
CA ASN A 79 -12.57 -3.42 13.99
C ASN A 79 -12.07 -2.75 12.70
N LEU A 80 -12.64 -1.62 12.29
CA LEU A 80 -12.13 -0.85 11.14
C LEU A 80 -10.81 -0.13 11.43
N ILE A 81 -10.49 0.14 12.70
CA ILE A 81 -9.40 1.05 13.10
C ILE A 81 -8.07 0.65 12.45
N THR A 82 -7.68 -0.63 12.54
CA THR A 82 -6.42 -1.12 11.94
C THR A 82 -6.37 -0.86 10.44
N GLY A 83 -7.46 -1.11 9.72
CA GLY A 83 -7.52 -0.87 8.29
C GLY A 83 -7.47 0.61 7.92
N ILE A 84 -8.15 1.47 8.68
CA ILE A 84 -8.11 2.93 8.53
C ILE A 84 -6.69 3.44 8.78
N ALA A 85 -6.03 2.99 9.87
CA ALA A 85 -4.65 3.38 10.18
C ALA A 85 -3.66 2.93 9.08
N THR A 86 -3.85 1.73 8.52
CA THR A 86 -3.07 1.23 7.38
C THR A 86 -3.22 2.14 6.16
N ALA A 87 -4.46 2.53 5.82
CA ALA A 87 -4.74 3.45 4.71
C ALA A 87 -4.10 4.84 4.95
N TYR A 88 -4.18 5.36 6.18
CA TYR A 88 -3.55 6.63 6.54
C TYR A 88 -2.04 6.62 6.35
N MET A 89 -1.36 5.58 6.86
CA MET A 89 0.09 5.47 6.77
C MET A 89 0.60 5.35 5.34
N ASP A 90 -0.19 4.76 4.45
CA ASP A 90 0.16 4.59 3.04
C ASP A 90 -0.45 5.65 2.12
N SER A 91 -1.14 6.64 2.69
CA SER A 91 -1.79 7.73 1.93
C SER A 91 -2.81 7.21 0.90
N ILE A 92 -3.65 6.27 1.32
CA ILE A 92 -4.69 5.67 0.47
C ILE A 92 -6.03 6.35 0.75
N PRO A 93 -6.70 6.88 -0.28
CA PRO A 93 -8.01 7.50 -0.10
C PRO A 93 -9.06 6.46 0.30
N MET A 94 -9.78 6.75 1.38
CA MET A 94 -10.82 5.87 1.91
C MET A 94 -11.93 6.69 2.57
N VAL A 95 -13.18 6.27 2.43
CA VAL A 95 -14.32 6.79 3.19
C VAL A 95 -14.91 5.64 3.99
N ALA A 96 -14.78 5.72 5.32
CA ALA A 96 -15.33 4.75 6.26
C ALA A 96 -16.67 5.26 6.81
N LEU A 97 -17.71 4.46 6.65
CA LEU A 97 -19.07 4.79 7.09
C LEU A 97 -19.41 3.91 8.29
N THR A 98 -19.56 4.51 9.47
CA THR A 98 -19.95 3.79 10.68
C THR A 98 -21.38 4.15 11.09
N GLY A 99 -22.12 3.16 11.54
CA GLY A 99 -23.36 3.43 12.25
C GLY A 99 -23.07 3.82 13.71
N GLN A 100 -23.94 4.66 14.30
CA GLN A 100 -23.85 5.06 15.71
C GLN A 100 -25.20 4.83 16.40
N VAL A 101 -25.19 4.73 17.72
CA VAL A 101 -26.41 4.71 18.51
C VAL A 101 -27.25 5.98 18.27
N ALA A 102 -28.54 5.95 18.59
CA ALA A 102 -29.39 7.14 18.42
C ALA A 102 -28.84 8.36 19.16
N THR A 103 -29.01 9.55 18.60
CA THR A 103 -28.43 10.82 19.11
C THR A 103 -28.65 11.05 20.61
N LYS A 104 -29.83 10.70 21.14
CA LYS A 104 -30.17 10.84 22.57
C LYS A 104 -29.44 9.86 23.49
N LEU A 105 -28.79 8.84 22.95
CA LEU A 105 -28.05 7.80 23.68
C LEU A 105 -26.56 8.03 23.71
N ILE A 106 -26.04 8.91 22.86
CA ILE A 106 -24.60 9.22 22.80
C ILE A 106 -24.13 9.81 24.13
N GLY A 107 -23.00 9.26 24.65
CA GLY A 107 -22.43 9.62 25.96
C GLY A 107 -23.14 9.01 27.16
N LYS A 108 -23.89 7.91 26.96
CA LYS A 108 -24.65 7.23 28.04
C LYS A 108 -24.29 5.76 28.22
N ASP A 109 -23.17 5.31 27.67
CA ASP A 109 -22.73 3.92 27.70
C ASP A 109 -23.81 2.95 27.17
N ALA A 110 -24.49 3.35 26.10
CA ALA A 110 -25.50 2.55 25.47
C ALA A 110 -24.90 1.29 24.82
N PHE A 111 -25.74 0.26 24.58
CA PHE A 111 -25.28 -0.98 23.93
C PHE A 111 -24.61 -0.69 22.59
N GLN A 112 -23.37 -1.17 22.43
CA GLN A 112 -22.52 -0.95 21.26
C GLN A 112 -22.22 0.54 20.96
N GLU A 113 -22.26 1.41 21.95
CA GLU A 113 -21.77 2.77 21.80
C GLU A 113 -20.24 2.80 21.86
N VAL A 114 -19.64 3.65 21.02
CA VAL A 114 -18.21 4.00 21.07
C VAL A 114 -18.00 5.36 20.44
N ASP A 115 -17.11 6.18 21.00
CA ASP A 115 -16.60 7.39 20.33
C ASP A 115 -15.57 7.00 19.27
N ILE A 116 -16.06 6.54 18.11
CA ILE A 116 -15.19 6.13 17.00
C ILE A 116 -14.51 7.33 16.35
N THR A 117 -15.13 8.51 16.37
CA THR A 117 -14.55 9.74 15.83
C THR A 117 -13.31 10.15 16.61
N GLY A 118 -13.38 10.12 17.95
CA GLY A 118 -12.24 10.34 18.83
C GLY A 118 -11.17 9.26 18.68
N ALA A 119 -11.56 7.98 18.61
CA ALA A 119 -10.64 6.86 18.47
C ALA A 119 -9.85 6.88 17.15
N THR A 120 -10.42 7.40 16.07
CA THR A 120 -9.78 7.43 14.74
C THR A 120 -9.08 8.76 14.41
N LEU A 121 -9.22 9.77 15.24
CA LEU A 121 -8.64 11.10 15.01
C LEU A 121 -7.15 11.10 14.65
N PRO A 122 -6.26 10.28 15.27
CA PRO A 122 -4.82 10.29 14.97
C PRO A 122 -4.46 9.74 13.58
N PHE A 123 -5.34 8.98 12.95
CA PHE A 123 -5.07 8.28 11.69
C PHE A 123 -6.18 8.44 10.64
N THR A 124 -6.90 9.56 10.71
CA THR A 124 -7.78 10.05 9.65
C THR A 124 -7.39 11.45 9.24
N LYS A 125 -7.71 11.85 8.02
CA LYS A 125 -7.60 13.25 7.60
C LYS A 125 -8.67 14.10 8.28
N HIS A 126 -9.86 13.51 8.45
CA HIS A 126 -10.97 14.09 9.21
C HIS A 126 -11.94 12.98 9.66
N SER A 127 -12.67 13.25 10.74
CA SER A 127 -13.74 12.39 11.24
C SER A 127 -14.98 13.23 11.53
N TYR A 128 -16.12 12.81 11.02
CA TYR A 128 -17.39 13.47 11.21
C TYR A 128 -18.34 12.64 12.08
N LEU A 129 -19.00 13.28 13.04
CA LEU A 129 -20.22 12.77 13.67
C LEU A 129 -21.40 13.58 13.15
N ILE A 130 -22.35 12.94 12.46
CA ILE A 130 -23.54 13.61 11.94
C ILE A 130 -24.44 14.03 13.10
N LYS A 131 -24.77 15.31 13.16
CA LYS A 131 -25.64 15.91 14.19
C LYS A 131 -27.00 16.33 13.65
N ASP A 132 -27.09 16.65 12.36
CA ASP A 132 -28.32 16.95 11.63
C ASP A 132 -28.36 16.13 10.32
N GLY A 133 -29.49 15.51 10.04
CA GLY A 133 -29.65 14.72 8.81
C GLY A 133 -29.58 15.57 7.53
N LEU A 134 -29.88 16.86 7.58
CA LEU A 134 -29.72 17.77 6.46
C LEU A 134 -28.26 17.99 6.05
N ASP A 135 -27.31 17.76 6.98
CA ASP A 135 -25.89 17.85 6.69
C ASP A 135 -25.33 16.62 5.92
N ILE A 136 -26.08 15.52 5.83
CA ILE A 136 -25.58 14.27 5.25
C ILE A 136 -24.99 14.45 3.85
N PRO A 137 -25.68 15.07 2.87
CA PRO A 137 -25.12 15.21 1.53
C PRO A 137 -23.83 16.06 1.51
N ARG A 138 -23.83 17.17 2.23
CA ARG A 138 -22.65 18.04 2.35
C ARG A 138 -21.47 17.29 2.95
N VAL A 139 -21.66 16.63 4.09
CA VAL A 139 -20.58 15.91 4.79
C VAL A 139 -20.03 14.75 3.96
N VAL A 140 -20.87 14.00 3.27
CA VAL A 140 -20.41 12.92 2.38
C VAL A 140 -19.58 13.49 1.23
N ASN A 141 -20.02 14.58 0.57
CA ASN A 141 -19.24 15.25 -0.48
C ASN A 141 -17.89 15.78 0.05
N GLU A 142 -17.89 16.44 1.21
CA GLU A 142 -16.66 16.91 1.88
C GLU A 142 -15.71 15.75 2.18
N ALA A 143 -16.22 14.61 2.65
CA ALA A 143 -15.42 13.43 2.97
C ALA A 143 -14.69 12.88 1.74
N PHE A 144 -15.38 12.76 0.59
CA PHE A 144 -14.73 12.34 -0.67
C PHE A 144 -13.72 13.37 -1.16
N HIS A 145 -14.04 14.66 -1.06
CA HIS A 145 -13.12 15.73 -1.41
C HIS A 145 -11.83 15.67 -0.56
N ILE A 146 -11.97 15.57 0.77
CA ILE A 146 -10.83 15.49 1.68
C ILE A 146 -10.02 14.20 1.43
N ALA A 147 -10.69 13.06 1.25
CA ALA A 147 -10.01 11.78 1.04
C ALA A 147 -9.14 11.77 -0.22
N ASN A 148 -9.61 12.38 -1.31
CA ASN A 148 -8.96 12.31 -2.62
C ASN A 148 -7.99 13.46 -2.92
N THR A 149 -8.04 14.57 -2.19
CA THR A 149 -7.27 15.78 -2.52
C THR A 149 -6.10 16.03 -1.55
N GLY A 150 -5.13 16.83 -1.96
CA GLY A 150 -3.88 17.00 -1.23
C GLY A 150 -3.15 15.67 -1.11
N ARG A 151 -2.52 15.38 0.04
CA ARG A 151 -2.08 14.03 0.36
C ARG A 151 -3.31 13.18 0.63
N PRO A 152 -3.61 12.13 -0.15
CA PRO A 152 -4.80 11.31 0.05
C PRO A 152 -4.77 10.59 1.40
N GLY A 153 -5.95 10.20 1.88
CA GLY A 153 -6.04 9.44 3.14
C GLY A 153 -7.49 9.19 3.56
N PRO A 154 -7.69 8.44 4.65
CA PRO A 154 -9.02 8.07 5.12
C PRO A 154 -9.76 9.23 5.78
N VAL A 155 -11.09 9.21 5.58
CA VAL A 155 -12.07 10.04 6.30
C VAL A 155 -13.13 9.11 6.87
N LEU A 156 -13.55 9.36 8.10
CA LEU A 156 -14.62 8.59 8.75
C LEU A 156 -15.88 9.47 8.88
N ILE A 157 -17.04 8.86 8.66
CA ILE A 157 -18.34 9.48 8.92
C ILE A 157 -19.15 8.55 9.81
N ASP A 158 -19.51 9.05 10.98
CA ASP A 158 -20.30 8.32 11.98
C ASP A 158 -21.76 8.80 11.97
N PHE A 159 -22.69 7.86 11.75
CA PHE A 159 -24.09 8.15 11.48
C PHE A 159 -24.99 7.66 12.61
N PRO A 160 -25.58 8.55 13.43
CA PRO A 160 -26.61 8.15 14.38
C PRO A 160 -27.82 7.52 13.69
N MET A 161 -28.22 6.34 14.18
CA MET A 161 -29.25 5.51 13.56
C MET A 161 -30.61 6.20 13.44
N ASP A 162 -30.98 7.06 14.39
CA ASP A 162 -32.24 7.81 14.34
C ASP A 162 -32.25 8.84 13.19
N LEU A 163 -31.10 9.47 12.87
CA LEU A 163 -30.96 10.37 11.74
C LEU A 163 -31.03 9.61 10.41
N LEU A 164 -30.48 8.40 10.33
CA LEU A 164 -30.58 7.56 9.13
C LEU A 164 -32.03 7.15 8.81
N LYS A 165 -32.87 6.95 9.83
CA LYS A 165 -34.26 6.52 9.68
C LYS A 165 -35.23 7.67 9.46
N LYS A 166 -34.90 8.87 9.91
CA LYS A 166 -35.77 10.05 9.80
C LYS A 166 -35.79 10.58 8.36
N GLU A 167 -36.97 11.08 7.93
CA GLU A 167 -37.14 11.74 6.64
C GLU A 167 -36.76 13.22 6.71
N PHE A 168 -36.10 13.69 5.66
CA PHE A 168 -35.70 15.08 5.46
C PHE A 168 -36.03 15.54 4.03
N ASP A 169 -36.03 16.84 3.81
CA ASP A 169 -36.10 17.41 2.48
C ASP A 169 -34.71 17.40 1.85
N TYR A 170 -34.51 16.57 0.82
CA TYR A 170 -33.21 16.49 0.13
C TYR A 170 -32.95 17.77 -0.65
N PRO A 171 -31.78 18.44 -0.48
CA PRO A 171 -31.44 19.60 -1.28
C PRO A 171 -31.28 19.20 -2.76
N GLU A 172 -31.92 19.94 -3.66
CA GLU A 172 -31.90 19.65 -5.11
C GLU A 172 -30.61 20.17 -5.78
N GLU A 173 -29.98 21.18 -5.20
CA GLU A 173 -28.75 21.78 -5.72
C GLU A 173 -27.53 21.11 -5.10
N ASP A 174 -26.57 20.75 -5.94
CA ASP A 174 -25.23 20.37 -5.50
C ASP A 174 -24.44 21.65 -5.27
N GLU A 175 -24.16 21.97 -4.02
CA GLU A 175 -23.21 23.02 -3.70
C GLU A 175 -21.78 22.50 -3.97
N ASP A 176 -20.97 23.33 -4.64
CA ASP A 176 -19.55 23.07 -4.77
C ASP A 176 -18.91 22.89 -3.38
N VAL A 177 -18.08 21.85 -3.22
CA VAL A 177 -17.43 21.59 -1.93
C VAL A 177 -16.49 22.76 -1.59
N ASN A 178 -16.86 23.51 -0.56
CA ASN A 178 -16.07 24.65 -0.05
C ASN A 178 -15.83 24.52 1.46
N ILE A 179 -14.69 23.97 1.82
CA ILE A 179 -14.33 23.76 3.22
C ILE A 179 -13.44 24.90 3.70
N ARG A 180 -13.95 25.65 4.69
CA ARG A 180 -13.20 26.77 5.26
C ARG A 180 -11.83 26.33 5.79
N GLY A 181 -10.77 26.96 5.28
CA GLY A 181 -9.39 26.67 5.70
C GLY A 181 -8.74 25.47 5.02
N TYR A 182 -9.48 24.63 4.30
CA TYR A 182 -8.93 23.55 3.50
C TYR A 182 -8.53 24.08 2.13
N LYS A 183 -7.24 24.31 1.93
CA LYS A 183 -6.70 24.82 0.66
C LYS A 183 -5.74 23.80 0.07
N LEU A 184 -5.98 23.43 -1.16
CA LEU A 184 -5.05 22.61 -1.90
C LEU A 184 -3.77 23.39 -2.18
N MET A 185 -2.62 22.72 -2.04
CA MET A 185 -1.35 23.31 -2.43
C MET A 185 -1.37 23.60 -3.94
N GLY A 186 -0.97 24.82 -4.27
CA GLY A 186 -0.82 25.25 -5.65
C GLY A 186 0.44 24.68 -6.31
N LYS A 187 0.84 25.32 -7.39
CA LYS A 187 2.09 25.00 -8.08
C LYS A 187 3.30 25.19 -7.17
N ALA A 188 4.34 24.39 -7.40
CA ALA A 188 5.62 24.56 -6.74
C ALA A 188 6.23 25.94 -7.04
N ASN A 189 6.97 26.49 -6.08
CA ASN A 189 7.61 27.78 -6.25
C ASN A 189 8.75 27.69 -7.29
N GLU A 190 8.61 28.41 -8.40
CA GLU A 190 9.56 28.40 -9.54
C GLU A 190 11.00 28.71 -9.09
N SER A 191 11.21 29.61 -8.12
CA SER A 191 12.55 29.93 -7.63
C SER A 191 13.19 28.78 -6.86
N GLN A 192 12.40 27.97 -6.16
CA GLN A 192 12.89 26.74 -5.50
C GLN A 192 13.22 25.67 -6.56
N VAL A 193 12.35 25.47 -7.55
CA VAL A 193 12.60 24.54 -8.66
C VAL A 193 13.86 24.93 -9.43
N LYS A 194 14.10 26.22 -9.66
CA LYS A 194 15.34 26.72 -10.26
C LYS A 194 16.59 26.35 -9.45
N LYS A 195 16.54 26.52 -8.12
CA LYS A 195 17.65 26.10 -7.23
C LYS A 195 17.90 24.59 -7.34
N VAL A 196 16.83 23.77 -7.46
CA VAL A 196 16.96 22.33 -7.68
C VAL A 196 17.66 22.04 -8.99
N ALA A 197 17.26 22.71 -10.09
CA ALA A 197 17.90 22.56 -11.39
C ALA A 197 19.40 22.93 -11.36
N GLU A 198 19.75 24.01 -10.68
CA GLU A 198 21.14 24.44 -10.49
C GLU A 198 21.95 23.43 -9.66
N ALA A 199 21.35 22.89 -8.58
CA ALA A 199 21.99 21.87 -7.75
C ALA A 199 22.25 20.58 -8.53
N ILE A 200 21.29 20.13 -9.38
CA ILE A 200 21.45 18.97 -10.25
C ILE A 200 22.60 19.18 -11.25
N LYS A 201 22.66 20.35 -11.90
CA LYS A 201 23.74 20.68 -12.86
C LYS A 201 25.10 20.74 -12.21
N GLY A 202 25.18 21.09 -10.94
CA GLY A 202 26.44 21.16 -10.16
C GLY A 202 26.86 19.85 -9.49
N ALA A 203 26.00 18.84 -9.45
CA ALA A 203 26.30 17.57 -8.81
C ALA A 203 27.15 16.66 -9.71
N LYS A 204 28.06 15.93 -9.08
CA LYS A 204 28.89 14.91 -9.76
C LYS A 204 28.28 13.52 -9.69
N LYS A 205 27.56 13.23 -8.60
CA LYS A 205 26.99 11.91 -8.29
C LYS A 205 25.53 12.03 -7.84
N PRO A 206 24.62 12.57 -8.68
CA PRO A 206 23.23 12.70 -8.31
C PRO A 206 22.51 11.33 -8.30
N VAL A 207 21.59 11.14 -7.35
CA VAL A 207 20.68 9.99 -7.27
C VAL A 207 19.26 10.47 -6.97
N ILE A 208 18.26 9.87 -7.60
CA ILE A 208 16.85 10.08 -7.28
C ILE A 208 16.37 8.96 -6.35
N LEU A 209 15.75 9.33 -5.24
CA LEU A 209 14.94 8.44 -4.42
C LEU A 209 13.47 8.65 -4.76
N ALA A 210 12.89 7.69 -5.48
CA ALA A 210 11.49 7.71 -5.86
C ALA A 210 10.62 7.05 -4.78
N GLY A 211 9.72 7.82 -4.18
CA GLY A 211 8.75 7.33 -3.19
C GLY A 211 7.34 7.14 -3.76
N GLY A 212 6.43 6.71 -2.90
CA GLY A 212 5.01 6.50 -3.25
C GLY A 212 4.30 7.76 -3.75
N GLY A 213 4.77 8.94 -3.38
CA GLY A 213 4.21 10.22 -3.84
C GLY A 213 4.24 10.39 -5.36
N VAL A 214 5.26 9.84 -6.05
CA VAL A 214 5.31 9.87 -7.54
C VAL A 214 4.16 9.05 -8.15
N VAL A 215 3.81 7.92 -7.51
CA VAL A 215 2.67 7.08 -7.95
C VAL A 215 1.34 7.75 -7.64
N ILE A 216 1.24 8.37 -6.46
CA ILE A 216 0.00 9.01 -5.97
C ILE A 216 -0.35 10.24 -6.81
N SER A 217 0.64 11.07 -7.17
CA SER A 217 0.48 12.26 -8.00
C SER A 217 0.24 11.95 -9.49
N ASP A 218 0.21 10.65 -9.87
CA ASP A 218 0.08 10.20 -11.26
C ASP A 218 1.19 10.78 -12.19
N ALA A 219 2.38 11.01 -11.63
CA ALA A 219 3.53 11.64 -12.30
C ALA A 219 4.49 10.64 -12.96
N THR A 220 4.05 9.39 -13.16
CA THR A 220 4.93 8.32 -13.67
C THR A 220 5.50 8.60 -15.05
N ASN A 221 4.70 9.17 -15.94
CA ASN A 221 5.15 9.48 -17.30
C ASN A 221 6.17 10.62 -17.31
N GLU A 222 5.91 11.67 -16.56
CA GLU A 222 6.79 12.81 -16.37
C GLU A 222 8.10 12.38 -15.71
N PHE A 223 8.02 11.50 -14.71
CA PHE A 223 9.18 10.93 -14.04
C PHE A 223 10.04 10.09 -14.99
N ARG A 224 9.43 9.19 -15.77
CA ARG A 224 10.13 8.36 -16.76
C ARG A 224 10.80 9.21 -17.85
N LYS A 225 10.12 10.26 -18.31
CA LYS A 225 10.67 11.23 -19.26
C LYS A 225 11.87 11.94 -18.64
N PHE A 226 11.75 12.45 -17.42
CA PHE A 226 12.82 13.14 -16.70
C PHE A 226 14.07 12.24 -16.54
N VAL A 227 13.90 10.99 -16.12
CA VAL A 227 15.00 10.03 -15.98
C VAL A 227 15.65 9.73 -17.34
N LYS A 228 14.86 9.54 -18.41
CA LYS A 228 15.37 9.32 -19.77
C LYS A 228 16.19 10.51 -20.29
N GLU A 229 15.76 11.73 -19.98
CA GLU A 229 16.45 12.95 -20.42
C GLU A 229 17.72 13.22 -19.63
N THR A 230 17.77 12.90 -18.34
CA THR A 230 18.89 13.22 -17.45
C THR A 230 19.88 12.08 -17.24
N ASP A 231 19.47 10.84 -17.45
CA ASP A 231 20.20 9.60 -17.11
C ASP A 231 20.59 9.51 -15.60
N ILE A 232 19.91 10.23 -14.71
CA ILE A 232 20.18 10.14 -13.26
C ILE A 232 19.80 8.75 -12.76
N PRO A 233 20.69 8.04 -12.04
CA PRO A 233 20.37 6.78 -11.36
C PRO A 233 19.21 6.92 -10.38
N VAL A 234 18.34 5.91 -10.34
CA VAL A 234 17.13 5.88 -9.51
C VAL A 234 17.17 4.70 -8.56
N VAL A 235 16.87 4.98 -7.31
CA VAL A 235 16.51 3.99 -6.29
C VAL A 235 15.10 4.28 -5.80
N SER A 236 14.41 3.31 -5.23
CA SER A 236 13.05 3.51 -4.75
C SER A 236 12.88 3.13 -3.28
N THR A 237 11.84 3.69 -2.67
CA THR A 237 11.23 3.08 -1.48
C THR A 237 10.36 1.90 -1.91
N MET A 238 9.88 1.08 -0.96
CA MET A 238 8.93 0.01 -1.24
C MET A 238 7.68 0.52 -1.98
N MET A 239 7.15 1.68 -1.57
CA MET A 239 5.96 2.28 -2.18
C MET A 239 6.24 2.91 -3.56
N GLY A 240 7.51 3.05 -3.93
CA GLY A 240 7.96 3.57 -5.23
C GLY A 240 8.25 2.46 -6.26
N ILE A 241 8.12 1.20 -5.91
CA ILE A 241 8.35 0.08 -6.83
C ILE A 241 7.36 0.14 -8.00
N GLY A 242 7.86 -0.11 -9.23
CA GLY A 242 7.08 -0.06 -10.46
C GLY A 242 6.98 1.33 -11.11
N ILE A 243 7.46 2.40 -10.47
CA ILE A 243 7.57 3.73 -11.11
C ILE A 243 8.45 3.64 -12.37
N LEU A 244 9.64 3.05 -12.23
CA LEU A 244 10.42 2.54 -13.34
C LEU A 244 10.23 1.02 -13.43
N PRO A 245 10.22 0.43 -14.64
CA PRO A 245 10.34 -1.00 -14.79
C PRO A 245 11.58 -1.53 -14.10
N SER A 246 11.49 -2.71 -13.48
CA SER A 246 12.62 -3.30 -12.75
C SER A 246 13.84 -3.59 -13.63
N ASP A 247 13.63 -3.77 -14.93
CA ASP A 247 14.65 -3.98 -15.95
C ASP A 247 15.19 -2.66 -16.58
N ASN A 248 14.69 -1.52 -16.13
CA ASN A 248 15.17 -0.23 -16.61
C ASN A 248 16.66 -0.03 -16.26
N PRO A 249 17.54 0.36 -17.20
CA PRO A 249 18.97 0.51 -16.96
C PRO A 249 19.33 1.57 -15.90
N ARG A 250 18.42 2.48 -15.58
CA ARG A 250 18.64 3.51 -14.54
C ARG A 250 17.98 3.16 -13.20
N TYR A 251 17.31 2.03 -13.08
CA TYR A 251 16.74 1.56 -11.82
C TYR A 251 17.68 0.59 -11.10
N TYR A 252 18.09 0.90 -9.88
CA TYR A 252 19.05 0.10 -9.10
C TYR A 252 18.41 -0.69 -7.96
N GLY A 253 17.11 -0.55 -7.74
CA GLY A 253 16.34 -1.34 -6.78
C GLY A 253 15.84 -0.53 -5.58
N MET A 254 15.27 -1.25 -4.63
CA MET A 254 14.75 -0.68 -3.38
C MET A 254 15.88 -0.42 -2.39
N ILE A 255 15.83 0.73 -1.69
CA ILE A 255 16.74 1.04 -0.58
C ILE A 255 16.11 0.71 0.78
N GLY A 256 16.94 0.78 1.81
CA GLY A 256 16.53 0.66 3.22
C GLY A 256 17.02 -0.60 3.88
N SER A 257 16.50 -0.87 5.09
CA SER A 257 16.93 -2.00 5.93
C SER A 257 16.78 -3.35 5.24
N HIS A 258 15.81 -3.49 4.35
CA HIS A 258 15.56 -4.69 3.55
C HIS A 258 15.76 -4.44 2.04
N GLY A 259 16.41 -3.33 1.71
CA GLY A 259 16.76 -2.98 0.33
C GLY A 259 17.92 -3.79 -0.21
N VAL A 260 18.12 -3.74 -1.53
CA VAL A 260 19.22 -4.44 -2.17
C VAL A 260 20.55 -3.68 -1.98
N LYS A 261 21.64 -4.43 -1.79
CA LYS A 261 22.96 -3.87 -1.45
C LYS A 261 23.45 -2.84 -2.47
N ARG A 262 23.25 -3.10 -3.77
CA ARG A 262 23.63 -2.15 -4.83
C ARG A 262 22.91 -0.81 -4.71
N ALA A 263 21.62 -0.80 -4.36
CA ALA A 263 20.84 0.42 -4.21
C ALA A 263 21.27 1.22 -2.98
N ASN A 264 21.49 0.55 -1.83
CA ASN A 264 21.98 1.19 -0.61
C ASN A 264 23.37 1.80 -0.80
N LEU A 265 24.29 1.08 -1.46
CA LEU A 265 25.64 1.59 -1.73
C LEU A 265 25.61 2.79 -2.69
N LEU A 266 24.79 2.73 -3.75
CA LEU A 266 24.62 3.83 -4.70
C LEU A 266 24.09 5.08 -3.99
N PHE A 267 23.05 4.92 -3.18
CA PHE A 267 22.44 5.99 -2.38
C PHE A 267 23.46 6.65 -1.44
N ASN A 268 24.27 5.86 -0.75
CA ASN A 268 25.28 6.35 0.21
C ASN A 268 26.48 7.02 -0.46
N ARG A 269 26.76 6.75 -1.75
CA ARG A 269 27.89 7.35 -2.50
C ARG A 269 27.51 8.63 -3.25
N ALA A 270 26.21 8.96 -3.29
CA ALA A 270 25.72 10.14 -3.95
C ALA A 270 26.23 11.43 -3.26
N ASP A 271 26.53 12.47 -4.02
CA ASP A 271 26.80 13.82 -3.49
C ASP A 271 25.54 14.69 -3.47
N LEU A 272 24.51 14.28 -4.23
CA LEU A 272 23.18 14.90 -4.25
C LEU A 272 22.11 13.81 -4.28
N VAL A 273 21.22 13.82 -3.28
CA VAL A 273 20.04 12.96 -3.22
C VAL A 273 18.78 13.79 -3.47
N ILE A 274 18.01 13.39 -4.49
CA ILE A 274 16.75 14.05 -4.85
C ILE A 274 15.61 13.14 -4.41
N VAL A 275 14.98 13.48 -3.30
CA VAL A 275 13.85 12.72 -2.72
C VAL A 275 12.55 13.23 -3.31
N MET A 276 11.78 12.36 -3.94
CA MET A 276 10.50 12.69 -4.56
C MET A 276 9.38 11.86 -3.92
N GLY A 277 8.53 12.50 -3.10
CA GLY A 277 7.36 11.88 -2.49
C GLY A 277 7.67 10.73 -1.55
N SER A 278 8.65 10.92 -0.66
CA SER A 278 9.02 9.95 0.38
C SER A 278 9.18 10.64 1.73
N ARG A 279 8.61 10.02 2.76
CA ARG A 279 8.69 10.49 4.15
C ARG A 279 10.05 10.26 4.79
N LEU A 280 10.98 9.57 4.13
CA LEU A 280 12.30 9.20 4.68
C LEU A 280 12.18 8.51 6.06
N GLY A 281 11.26 7.55 6.18
CA GLY A 281 11.08 6.79 7.42
C GLY A 281 12.31 5.91 7.74
N ASP A 282 12.37 5.43 8.98
CA ASP A 282 13.46 4.62 9.55
C ASP A 282 13.79 3.35 8.74
N ARG A 283 12.79 2.73 8.12
CA ARG A 283 12.99 1.55 7.26
C ARG A 283 13.64 1.90 5.92
N THR A 284 13.52 3.14 5.47
CA THR A 284 14.12 3.63 4.22
C THR A 284 15.51 4.22 4.48
N VAL A 285 15.70 4.97 5.56
CA VAL A 285 16.97 5.61 5.94
C VAL A 285 17.27 5.31 7.39
N ALA A 286 18.09 4.29 7.62
CA ALA A 286 18.45 3.87 8.98
C ALA A 286 19.41 4.86 9.68
N ASN A 287 20.26 5.57 8.92
CA ASN A 287 21.22 6.55 9.44
C ASN A 287 20.96 7.94 8.83
N VAL A 288 20.03 8.67 9.42
CA VAL A 288 19.67 10.03 8.98
C VAL A 288 20.84 11.01 9.13
N LYS A 289 21.59 10.94 10.24
CA LYS A 289 22.74 11.83 10.47
C LYS A 289 23.84 11.63 9.42
N GLY A 290 24.16 10.38 9.07
CA GLY A 290 25.13 10.09 8.02
C GLY A 290 24.69 10.61 6.64
N LEU A 291 23.40 10.63 6.38
CA LEU A 291 22.85 11.23 5.16
C LEU A 291 23.02 12.75 5.14
N GLU A 292 22.78 13.43 6.26
CA GLU A 292 22.89 14.89 6.37
C GLU A 292 24.35 15.38 6.30
N GLU A 293 25.28 14.63 6.89
CA GLU A 293 26.71 14.97 6.92
C GLU A 293 27.43 14.69 5.59
N GLY A 294 26.95 13.69 4.82
CA GLY A 294 27.62 13.24 3.60
C GLY A 294 27.05 13.80 2.30
N ASN A 295 25.79 14.24 2.29
CA ASN A 295 25.06 14.49 1.06
C ASN A 295 24.24 15.78 1.11
N LYS A 296 24.11 16.45 -0.05
CA LYS A 296 23.08 17.47 -0.21
C LYS A 296 21.75 16.79 -0.50
N LEU A 297 20.73 17.08 0.31
CA LEU A 297 19.39 16.50 0.16
C LEU A 297 18.42 17.52 -0.41
N ILE A 298 17.76 17.21 -1.51
CA ILE A 298 16.59 17.90 -2.02
C ILE A 298 15.37 17.08 -1.61
N HIS A 299 14.38 17.71 -0.96
CA HIS A 299 13.15 17.03 -0.57
C HIS A 299 11.95 17.68 -1.24
N ILE A 300 11.29 16.93 -2.12
CA ILE A 300 10.11 17.34 -2.87
C ILE A 300 8.93 16.53 -2.35
N ASP A 301 7.96 17.20 -1.74
CA ASP A 301 6.75 16.57 -1.24
C ASP A 301 5.55 17.53 -1.35
N LEU A 302 4.36 16.97 -1.52
CA LEU A 302 3.11 17.75 -1.51
C LEU A 302 2.73 18.20 -0.10
N ASP A 303 3.07 17.38 0.91
CA ASP A 303 2.74 17.62 2.30
C ASP A 303 3.86 18.41 2.99
N PRO A 304 3.64 19.70 3.32
CA PRO A 304 4.66 20.50 3.98
C PRO A 304 5.07 19.95 5.36
N ALA A 305 4.21 19.14 6.00
CA ALA A 305 4.51 18.53 7.29
C ALA A 305 5.55 17.41 7.22
N GLU A 306 5.78 16.84 6.04
CA GLU A 306 6.83 15.82 5.84
C GLU A 306 8.21 16.44 5.57
N ILE A 307 8.26 17.68 5.09
CA ILE A 307 9.51 18.40 4.82
C ILE A 307 10.22 18.76 6.13
N GLY A 308 11.45 18.23 6.31
CA GLY A 308 12.24 18.50 7.51
C GLY A 308 11.82 17.70 8.75
N LYS A 309 10.84 16.82 8.65
CA LYS A 309 10.35 16.01 9.78
C LYS A 309 11.38 14.98 10.26
N ASN A 310 11.97 14.22 9.35
CA ASN A 310 12.92 13.17 9.65
C ASN A 310 14.36 13.56 9.31
N THR A 311 14.56 14.49 8.38
CA THR A 311 15.89 14.95 7.94
C THR A 311 15.81 16.36 7.42
N GLN A 312 16.86 17.18 7.65
CA GLN A 312 16.89 18.56 7.21
C GLN A 312 17.31 18.64 5.73
N PRO A 313 16.45 19.10 4.84
CA PRO A 313 16.82 19.23 3.44
C PRO A 313 17.68 20.45 3.16
N TYR A 314 18.65 20.31 2.26
CA TYR A 314 19.40 21.44 1.68
C TYR A 314 18.50 22.35 0.85
N ILE A 315 17.57 21.75 0.06
CA ILE A 315 16.54 22.47 -0.69
C ILE A 315 15.19 21.80 -0.43
N PRO A 316 14.28 22.45 0.34
CA PRO A 316 12.90 22.01 0.46
C PRO A 316 12.07 22.50 -0.73
N VAL A 317 11.20 21.64 -1.28
CA VAL A 317 10.24 22.00 -2.32
C VAL A 317 8.87 21.44 -1.94
N VAL A 318 7.93 22.32 -1.63
CA VAL A 318 6.53 21.94 -1.40
C VAL A 318 5.77 22.12 -2.71
N GLY A 319 5.18 21.02 -3.22
CA GLY A 319 4.41 21.05 -4.45
C GLY A 319 4.08 19.65 -4.98
N ASP A 320 3.16 19.61 -5.93
CA ASP A 320 2.83 18.39 -6.65
C ASP A 320 4.01 17.93 -7.50
N ILE A 321 4.35 16.64 -7.42
CA ILE A 321 5.54 16.08 -8.11
C ILE A 321 5.43 16.21 -9.62
N LYS A 322 4.22 16.07 -10.18
CA LYS A 322 4.00 16.22 -11.62
C LYS A 322 4.34 17.62 -12.08
N ASP A 323 3.83 18.63 -11.38
CA ASP A 323 4.14 20.05 -11.65
C ASP A 323 5.63 20.34 -11.49
N VAL A 324 6.27 19.84 -10.43
CA VAL A 324 7.72 20.00 -10.22
C VAL A 324 8.53 19.37 -11.36
N LEU A 325 8.17 18.17 -11.80
CA LEU A 325 8.87 17.46 -12.87
C LEU A 325 8.72 18.17 -14.22
N GLU A 326 7.53 18.72 -14.53
CA GLU A 326 7.29 19.52 -15.74
C GLU A 326 8.18 20.77 -15.75
N GLN A 327 8.24 21.51 -14.64
CA GLN A 327 9.10 22.68 -14.48
C GLN A 327 10.59 22.31 -14.57
N LEU A 328 11.04 21.26 -13.83
CA LEU A 328 12.44 20.83 -13.84
C LEU A 328 12.90 20.39 -15.23
N THR A 329 12.11 19.58 -15.91
CA THR A 329 12.44 19.09 -17.25
C THR A 329 12.74 20.23 -18.22
N SER A 330 11.98 21.32 -18.15
CA SER A 330 12.21 22.50 -18.97
C SER A 330 13.53 23.23 -18.64
N GLN A 331 13.90 23.27 -17.35
CA GLN A 331 15.04 24.03 -16.84
C GLN A 331 16.39 23.31 -16.96
N ILE A 332 16.39 21.96 -17.10
CA ILE A 332 17.61 21.16 -17.23
C ILE A 332 17.80 20.54 -18.62
N SER A 333 17.15 21.11 -19.62
CA SER A 333 17.29 20.65 -21.02
C SER A 333 18.77 20.54 -21.41
N GLY A 334 19.14 19.42 -22.03
CA GLY A 334 20.52 19.11 -22.43
C GLY A 334 21.44 18.61 -21.31
N TYR A 335 21.00 18.56 -20.06
CA TYR A 335 21.78 17.95 -18.98
C TYR A 335 21.82 16.43 -19.12
N LYS A 336 22.98 15.86 -18.88
CA LYS A 336 23.21 14.42 -18.74
C LYS A 336 24.11 14.15 -17.54
N THR A 337 23.79 13.10 -16.82
CA THR A 337 24.65 12.59 -15.75
C THR A 337 26.00 12.13 -16.33
N SER A 338 27.09 12.36 -15.60
CA SER A 338 28.42 11.98 -16.07
C SER A 338 28.55 10.48 -16.34
N LYS A 339 29.31 10.13 -17.36
CA LYS A 339 29.54 8.72 -17.72
C LYS A 339 30.23 7.97 -16.58
N GLU A 340 31.17 8.61 -15.90
CA GLU A 340 31.94 8.02 -14.80
C GLU A 340 31.01 7.58 -13.65
N TRP A 341 29.98 8.39 -13.33
CA TRP A 341 29.00 8.04 -12.29
C TRP A 341 28.09 6.90 -12.72
N ILE A 342 27.67 6.88 -13.98
CA ILE A 342 26.88 5.80 -14.55
C ILE A 342 27.67 4.49 -14.54
N ASP A 343 28.95 4.52 -14.98
CA ASP A 343 29.82 3.35 -15.00
C ASP A 343 30.01 2.79 -13.56
N GLU A 344 30.24 3.66 -12.55
CA GLU A 344 30.32 3.25 -11.13
C GLU A 344 29.02 2.60 -10.65
N ALA A 345 27.85 3.16 -11.02
CA ALA A 345 26.56 2.60 -10.65
C ALA A 345 26.32 1.23 -11.32
N ASP A 346 26.72 1.06 -12.56
CA ASP A 346 26.57 -0.19 -13.29
C ASP A 346 27.57 -1.26 -12.79
N GLU A 347 28.76 -0.89 -12.31
CA GLU A 347 29.66 -1.80 -11.59
C GLU A 347 29.03 -2.34 -10.30
N LEU A 348 28.35 -1.48 -9.52
CA LEU A 348 27.59 -1.93 -8.35
C LEU A 348 26.49 -2.91 -8.72
N ARG A 349 25.78 -2.67 -9.83
CA ARG A 349 24.78 -3.59 -10.35
C ARG A 349 25.39 -4.95 -10.69
N GLN A 350 26.45 -4.99 -11.47
CA GLN A 350 27.12 -6.23 -11.87
C GLN A 350 27.64 -7.01 -10.66
N ARG A 351 28.26 -6.31 -9.70
CA ARG A 351 28.86 -6.93 -8.51
C ARG A 351 27.82 -7.52 -7.54
N PHE A 352 26.65 -6.88 -7.41
CA PHE A 352 25.66 -7.22 -6.38
C PHE A 352 24.30 -7.67 -6.97
N THR A 353 24.27 -8.18 -8.20
CA THR A 353 23.14 -8.90 -8.73
C THR A 353 23.44 -10.39 -8.66
N HIS A 354 22.76 -11.07 -7.76
CA HIS A 354 22.86 -12.52 -7.63
C HIS A 354 21.65 -13.18 -8.29
N LYS A 355 21.91 -14.29 -8.99
CA LYS A 355 20.82 -15.15 -9.45
C LYS A 355 20.37 -16.03 -8.29
N PRO A 356 19.08 -16.18 -8.04
CA PRO A 356 18.59 -17.10 -7.03
C PRO A 356 19.05 -18.54 -7.31
N VAL A 357 19.31 -19.29 -6.24
CA VAL A 357 19.62 -20.72 -6.33
C VAL A 357 18.41 -21.46 -6.87
N CYS A 358 18.60 -22.26 -7.91
CA CYS A 358 17.54 -23.03 -8.56
C CYS A 358 17.74 -24.56 -8.43
N GLU A 359 18.77 -24.98 -7.71
CA GLU A 359 19.03 -26.41 -7.44
C GLU A 359 18.03 -26.94 -6.41
N ASP A 360 17.56 -28.19 -6.61
CA ASP A 360 16.63 -28.84 -5.69
C ASP A 360 17.34 -29.24 -4.39
N ASN A 361 16.74 -28.93 -3.27
CA ASN A 361 17.25 -29.23 -1.92
C ASN A 361 16.14 -29.63 -0.93
N GLY A 362 14.98 -30.06 -1.46
CA GLY A 362 13.80 -30.40 -0.67
C GLY A 362 12.91 -29.19 -0.31
N PHE A 363 13.24 -28.01 -0.85
CA PHE A 363 12.45 -26.78 -0.68
C PHE A 363 12.46 -25.94 -1.94
N VAL A 364 11.46 -25.10 -2.08
CA VAL A 364 11.42 -24.06 -3.11
C VAL A 364 12.16 -22.82 -2.61
N ASN A 365 13.06 -22.27 -3.41
CA ASN A 365 13.63 -20.96 -3.16
C ASN A 365 12.59 -19.87 -3.53
N PRO A 366 12.10 -19.05 -2.58
CA PRO A 366 11.04 -18.08 -2.84
C PRO A 366 11.48 -16.97 -3.81
N LYS A 367 12.77 -16.66 -3.86
CA LYS A 367 13.32 -15.65 -4.80
C LYS A 367 13.31 -16.19 -6.24
N TYR A 368 13.67 -17.48 -6.42
CA TYR A 368 13.54 -18.18 -7.71
C TYR A 368 12.08 -18.26 -8.15
N PHE A 369 11.17 -18.68 -7.24
CA PHE A 369 9.74 -18.75 -7.52
C PHE A 369 9.19 -17.42 -8.06
N LEU A 370 9.54 -16.30 -7.41
CA LEU A 370 9.06 -14.96 -7.78
C LEU A 370 9.61 -14.48 -9.13
N ASN A 371 10.85 -14.84 -9.47
CA ASN A 371 11.39 -14.58 -10.80
C ASN A 371 10.61 -15.34 -11.87
N VAL A 372 10.39 -16.66 -11.68
CA VAL A 372 9.62 -17.48 -12.62
C VAL A 372 8.18 -16.97 -12.73
N LEU A 373 7.55 -16.59 -11.61
CA LEU A 373 6.21 -16.02 -11.61
C LEU A 373 6.16 -14.72 -12.43
N SER A 374 7.14 -13.83 -12.27
CA SER A 374 7.19 -12.58 -13.03
C SER A 374 7.38 -12.79 -14.52
N GLU A 375 8.18 -13.79 -14.92
CA GLU A 375 8.40 -14.17 -16.31
C GLU A 375 7.12 -14.76 -16.94
N LYS A 376 6.50 -15.75 -16.27
CA LYS A 376 5.30 -16.44 -16.78
C LYS A 376 4.08 -15.53 -16.87
N THR A 377 3.97 -14.56 -15.99
CA THR A 377 2.90 -13.56 -16.02
C THR A 377 3.24 -12.34 -16.86
N ASN A 378 4.45 -12.27 -17.43
CA ASN A 378 5.02 -11.06 -18.04
C ASN A 378 4.92 -9.82 -17.13
N SER A 379 4.80 -10.05 -15.83
CA SER A 379 4.57 -9.02 -14.79
C SER A 379 3.29 -8.18 -15.01
N ASP A 380 2.34 -8.67 -15.79
CA ASP A 380 1.08 -7.98 -16.08
C ASP A 380 -0.04 -8.46 -15.13
N VAL A 381 0.22 -8.29 -13.85
CA VAL A 381 -0.66 -8.69 -12.74
C VAL A 381 -0.71 -7.58 -11.68
N TYR A 382 -1.74 -7.62 -10.84
CA TYR A 382 -1.72 -6.98 -9.54
C TYR A 382 -1.23 -7.98 -8.50
N LEU A 383 -0.16 -7.65 -7.80
CA LEU A 383 0.44 -8.50 -6.78
C LEU A 383 0.24 -7.87 -5.41
N SER A 384 -0.56 -8.51 -4.59
CA SER A 384 -0.74 -8.13 -3.18
C SER A 384 0.17 -8.98 -2.30
N THR A 385 0.78 -8.37 -1.29
CA THR A 385 1.62 -9.09 -0.34
C THR A 385 1.08 -8.99 1.07
N GLU A 386 1.25 -10.05 1.83
CA GLU A 386 1.23 -9.98 3.27
C GLU A 386 2.51 -9.33 3.80
N VAL A 387 2.54 -9.02 5.10
CA VAL A 387 3.71 -8.48 5.78
C VAL A 387 4.56 -9.62 6.35
N GLY A 388 5.87 -9.57 6.07
CA GLY A 388 6.84 -10.57 6.49
C GLY A 388 7.93 -10.78 5.44
N GLN A 389 8.62 -11.92 5.49
CA GLN A 389 9.65 -12.27 4.51
C GLN A 389 9.10 -12.27 3.09
N ASN A 390 7.87 -12.78 2.89
CA ASN A 390 7.18 -12.79 1.60
C ASN A 390 7.10 -11.40 0.95
N GLN A 391 6.83 -10.34 1.75
CA GLN A 391 6.78 -8.96 1.29
C GLN A 391 8.13 -8.51 0.69
N ILE A 392 9.21 -8.79 1.41
CA ILE A 392 10.54 -8.38 1.00
C ILE A 392 11.04 -9.21 -0.20
N TRP A 393 10.77 -10.51 -0.20
CA TRP A 393 11.08 -11.34 -1.36
C TRP A 393 10.36 -10.84 -2.61
N CYS A 394 9.07 -10.49 -2.52
CA CYS A 394 8.32 -9.89 -3.64
C CYS A 394 8.91 -8.56 -4.09
N ALA A 395 9.18 -7.65 -3.14
CA ALA A 395 9.70 -6.33 -3.44
C ALA A 395 11.05 -6.35 -4.19
N ASN A 396 11.91 -7.33 -3.87
CA ASN A 396 13.25 -7.42 -4.40
C ASN A 396 13.42 -8.38 -5.61
N ASN A 397 12.50 -9.33 -5.80
CA ASN A 397 12.70 -10.40 -6.79
C ASN A 397 11.56 -10.52 -7.82
N PHE A 398 10.40 -9.91 -7.64
CA PHE A 398 9.40 -9.81 -8.69
C PHE A 398 9.69 -8.60 -9.59
N ASN A 399 9.70 -8.80 -10.91
CA ASN A 399 10.05 -7.74 -11.87
C ASN A 399 8.86 -6.82 -12.17
N PHE A 400 8.58 -5.86 -11.30
CA PHE A 400 7.51 -4.90 -11.50
C PHE A 400 7.77 -3.99 -12.70
N LYS A 401 6.81 -3.86 -13.62
CA LYS A 401 6.91 -3.04 -14.84
C LYS A 401 5.99 -1.82 -14.83
N THR A 402 4.94 -1.85 -14.01
CA THR A 402 3.91 -0.82 -13.97
C THR A 402 3.70 -0.29 -12.55
N PRO A 403 3.39 1.02 -12.40
CA PRO A 403 3.03 1.57 -11.10
C PRO A 403 1.71 0.96 -10.61
N ARG A 404 1.48 1.01 -9.30
CA ARG A 404 0.27 0.47 -8.63
C ARG A 404 0.04 -1.04 -8.80
N SER A 405 1.03 -1.79 -9.34
CA SER A 405 0.95 -3.25 -9.45
C SER A 405 1.36 -3.98 -8.16
N LEU A 406 2.09 -3.33 -7.26
CA LEU A 406 2.36 -3.82 -5.91
C LEU A 406 1.37 -3.22 -4.91
N LEU A 407 0.58 -4.08 -4.26
CA LEU A 407 -0.31 -3.73 -3.16
C LEU A 407 0.27 -4.29 -1.87
N THR A 408 0.64 -3.42 -0.93
CA THR A 408 1.29 -3.85 0.32
C THR A 408 1.07 -2.83 1.42
N SER A 409 1.07 -3.28 2.68
CA SER A 409 1.10 -2.40 3.86
C SER A 409 2.54 -1.98 4.14
N GLY A 410 3.01 -0.94 3.42
CA GLY A 410 4.41 -0.52 3.48
C GLY A 410 4.74 0.38 4.67
N GLY A 411 3.78 1.21 5.11
CA GLY A 411 3.99 2.17 6.18
C GLY A 411 3.62 1.66 7.57
N PHE A 412 2.52 0.92 7.69
CA PHE A 412 2.03 0.41 8.97
C PHE A 412 2.48 -1.04 9.25
N GLY A 413 2.72 -1.82 8.19
CA GLY A 413 3.21 -3.18 8.34
C GLY A 413 2.17 -4.15 8.91
N THR A 414 0.92 -4.04 8.47
CA THR A 414 -0.20 -4.81 8.98
C THR A 414 -0.20 -6.22 8.41
N MET A 415 0.01 -7.23 9.25
CA MET A 415 -0.29 -8.62 8.90
C MET A 415 -1.82 -8.80 8.80
N GLY A 416 -2.27 -9.60 7.83
CA GLY A 416 -3.69 -9.72 7.48
C GLY A 416 -4.16 -8.72 6.41
N TYR A 417 -3.23 -7.99 5.78
CA TYR A 417 -3.54 -7.03 4.70
C TYR A 417 -3.70 -7.71 3.33
N GLY A 418 -2.86 -8.72 3.04
CA GLY A 418 -2.59 -9.19 1.67
C GLY A 418 -3.80 -9.79 0.97
N LEU A 419 -4.50 -10.72 1.60
CA LEU A 419 -5.66 -11.39 1.02
C LEU A 419 -6.84 -10.42 0.84
N PRO A 420 -7.31 -9.68 1.85
CA PRO A 420 -8.40 -8.72 1.67
C PRO A 420 -8.07 -7.64 0.62
N ALA A 421 -6.85 -7.12 0.60
CA ALA A 421 -6.45 -6.14 -0.41
C ALA A 421 -6.47 -6.73 -1.84
N ALA A 422 -6.08 -8.00 -2.00
CA ALA A 422 -6.19 -8.73 -3.27
C ALA A 422 -7.65 -8.88 -3.69
N ILE A 423 -8.57 -9.18 -2.76
CA ILE A 423 -10.01 -9.25 -3.03
C ILE A 423 -10.52 -7.90 -3.55
N GLY A 424 -10.19 -6.81 -2.85
CA GLY A 424 -10.56 -5.46 -3.28
C GLY A 424 -9.98 -5.08 -4.65
N ALA A 425 -8.72 -5.45 -4.90
CA ALA A 425 -8.06 -5.25 -6.19
C ALA A 425 -8.70 -6.08 -7.31
N SER A 426 -9.12 -7.31 -7.04
CA SER A 426 -9.81 -8.17 -8.01
C SER A 426 -11.17 -7.59 -8.41
N VAL A 427 -11.92 -7.09 -7.43
CA VAL A 427 -13.19 -6.38 -7.69
C VAL A 427 -12.96 -5.14 -8.56
N ALA A 428 -11.90 -4.37 -8.28
CA ALA A 428 -11.54 -3.18 -9.05
C ALA A 428 -11.05 -3.52 -10.46
N ALA A 429 -10.25 -4.58 -10.60
CA ALA A 429 -9.71 -5.03 -11.88
C ALA A 429 -10.81 -5.57 -12.81
N ASN A 430 -11.88 -6.13 -12.26
CA ASN A 430 -13.02 -6.65 -13.00
C ASN A 430 -12.60 -7.50 -14.24
N GLY A 431 -11.68 -8.43 -14.02
CA GLY A 431 -11.14 -9.32 -15.06
C GLY A 431 -10.11 -8.71 -16.01
N SER A 432 -9.77 -7.42 -15.89
CA SER A 432 -8.79 -6.77 -16.77
C SER A 432 -7.37 -7.30 -16.61
N LYS A 433 -7.00 -7.74 -15.39
CA LYS A 433 -5.71 -8.34 -15.05
C LYS A 433 -5.87 -9.36 -13.93
N PRO A 434 -5.08 -10.44 -13.92
CA PRO A 434 -5.03 -11.36 -12.80
C PRO A 434 -4.57 -10.64 -11.51
N VAL A 435 -5.12 -11.08 -10.39
CA VAL A 435 -4.69 -10.62 -9.05
C VAL A 435 -4.08 -11.80 -8.32
N ILE A 436 -2.86 -11.60 -7.81
CA ILE A 436 -2.12 -12.60 -7.06
C ILE A 436 -1.90 -12.10 -5.64
N ALA A 437 -2.28 -12.89 -4.64
CA ALA A 437 -1.95 -12.65 -3.23
C ALA A 437 -0.78 -13.53 -2.83
N VAL A 438 0.35 -12.95 -2.42
CA VAL A 438 1.51 -13.68 -1.90
C VAL A 438 1.57 -13.54 -0.39
N MET A 439 1.51 -14.65 0.31
CA MET A 439 1.29 -14.70 1.75
C MET A 439 2.27 -15.66 2.42
N GLY A 440 2.59 -15.41 3.69
CA GLY A 440 3.19 -16.39 4.58
C GLY A 440 2.10 -17.15 5.34
N ASP A 441 2.40 -18.36 5.80
CA ASP A 441 1.47 -19.21 6.52
C ASP A 441 0.98 -18.63 7.86
N GLY A 442 1.77 -17.77 8.50
CA GLY A 442 1.35 -17.05 9.70
C GLY A 442 0.34 -15.95 9.43
N SER A 443 0.64 -15.08 8.45
CA SER A 443 -0.22 -13.93 8.12
C SER A 443 -1.51 -14.35 7.41
N PHE A 444 -1.47 -15.38 6.57
CA PHE A 444 -2.66 -15.93 5.91
C PHE A 444 -3.74 -16.35 6.91
N GLN A 445 -3.34 -16.92 8.06
CA GLN A 445 -4.29 -17.36 9.08
C GLN A 445 -5.02 -16.21 9.78
N MET A 446 -4.54 -14.96 9.67
CA MET A 446 -5.19 -13.81 10.30
C MET A 446 -6.48 -13.37 9.59
N ASP A 447 -6.53 -13.50 8.25
CA ASP A 447 -7.69 -13.11 7.43
C ASP A 447 -8.24 -14.26 6.58
N LEU A 448 -7.94 -15.48 6.96
CA LEU A 448 -8.45 -16.70 6.35
C LEU A 448 -9.97 -16.73 6.15
N PRO A 449 -10.82 -16.20 7.06
CA PRO A 449 -12.27 -16.14 6.85
C PRO A 449 -12.69 -15.43 5.56
N GLU A 450 -11.87 -14.52 5.00
CA GLU A 450 -12.19 -13.80 3.77
C GLU A 450 -12.18 -14.69 2.52
N MET A 451 -11.67 -15.92 2.60
CA MET A 451 -11.93 -16.96 1.59
C MET A 451 -13.44 -17.19 1.41
N GLY A 452 -14.22 -17.06 2.49
CA GLY A 452 -15.69 -17.11 2.41
C GLY A 452 -16.30 -15.92 1.65
N THR A 453 -15.67 -14.75 1.68
CA THR A 453 -16.05 -13.61 0.83
C THR A 453 -15.78 -13.91 -0.64
N MET A 454 -14.58 -14.44 -0.96
CA MET A 454 -14.24 -14.85 -2.33
C MET A 454 -15.23 -15.88 -2.88
N ALA A 455 -15.53 -16.92 -2.10
CA ALA A 455 -16.45 -17.99 -2.50
C ALA A 455 -17.89 -17.48 -2.71
N GLN A 456 -18.39 -16.59 -1.82
CA GLN A 456 -19.74 -16.06 -1.93
C GLN A 456 -19.96 -15.17 -3.15
N TRP A 457 -18.93 -14.43 -3.57
CA TRP A 457 -19.06 -13.40 -4.60
C TRP A 457 -18.34 -13.77 -5.89
N ASP A 458 -17.83 -14.99 -6.01
CA ASP A 458 -17.06 -15.49 -7.17
C ASP A 458 -15.90 -14.55 -7.54
N ILE A 459 -15.15 -14.05 -6.53
CA ILE A 459 -14.05 -13.11 -6.73
C ILE A 459 -12.76 -13.88 -6.99
N PRO A 460 -12.20 -13.85 -8.21
CA PRO A 460 -11.01 -14.62 -8.55
C PRO A 460 -9.75 -13.98 -7.96
N VAL A 461 -9.02 -14.73 -7.13
CA VAL A 461 -7.68 -14.40 -6.64
C VAL A 461 -6.78 -15.62 -6.71
N LYS A 462 -5.60 -15.48 -7.30
CA LYS A 462 -4.53 -16.49 -7.25
C LYS A 462 -3.77 -16.31 -5.94
N MET A 463 -3.83 -17.31 -5.08
CA MET A 463 -3.22 -17.29 -3.75
C MET A 463 -1.93 -18.11 -3.79
N VAL A 464 -0.80 -17.48 -3.47
CA VAL A 464 0.51 -18.14 -3.27
C VAL A 464 0.83 -18.11 -1.78
N LEU A 465 0.95 -19.27 -1.17
CA LEU A 465 1.21 -19.44 0.24
C LEU A 465 2.63 -19.98 0.44
N PHE A 466 3.56 -19.13 0.85
CA PHE A 466 4.88 -19.56 1.30
C PHE A 466 4.77 -20.17 2.69
N GLN A 467 4.92 -21.49 2.75
CA GLN A 467 4.82 -22.26 3.97
C GLN A 467 6.21 -22.58 4.50
N ASN A 468 6.59 -21.94 5.61
CA ASN A 468 7.85 -22.18 6.32
C ASN A 468 7.64 -22.58 7.79
N HIS A 469 6.39 -22.69 8.24
CA HIS A 469 5.98 -23.02 9.60
C HIS A 469 6.49 -22.05 10.67
N ARG A 470 6.73 -20.77 10.29
CA ARG A 470 7.30 -19.76 11.18
C ARG A 470 6.79 -18.36 10.89
N LEU A 471 6.85 -17.50 11.90
CA LEU A 471 6.85 -16.06 11.71
C LEU A 471 8.26 -15.63 11.29
N GLY A 472 8.63 -15.93 10.02
CA GLY A 472 9.99 -15.93 9.53
C GLY A 472 10.74 -14.60 9.72
N MET A 473 10.10 -13.44 9.52
CA MET A 473 10.70 -12.13 9.75
C MET A 473 11.04 -11.91 11.24
N VAL A 474 10.16 -12.34 12.16
CA VAL A 474 10.39 -12.23 13.60
C VAL A 474 11.46 -13.21 14.05
N HIS A 475 11.45 -14.43 13.50
CA HIS A 475 12.50 -15.43 13.74
C HIS A 475 13.88 -14.90 13.34
N GLU A 476 14.00 -14.30 12.14
CA GLU A 476 15.24 -13.68 11.66
C GLU A 476 15.68 -12.52 12.57
N HIS A 477 14.74 -11.72 13.05
CA HIS A 477 15.02 -10.66 14.01
C HIS A 477 15.53 -11.19 15.35
N GLN A 478 14.95 -12.29 15.85
CA GLN A 478 15.44 -12.96 17.08
C GLN A 478 16.81 -13.60 16.87
N TYR A 479 17.07 -14.15 15.70
CA TYR A 479 18.42 -14.64 15.36
C TYR A 479 19.47 -13.54 15.48
N LEU A 480 19.19 -12.37 14.91
CA LEU A 480 20.16 -11.29 14.80
C LEU A 480 20.37 -10.52 16.09
N LEU A 481 19.29 -10.19 16.80
CA LEU A 481 19.33 -9.24 17.92
C LEU A 481 19.22 -9.91 19.28
N TYR A 482 18.68 -11.13 19.35
CA TYR A 482 18.40 -11.81 20.61
C TYR A 482 19.16 -13.13 20.79
N LYS A 483 20.35 -13.25 20.13
CA LYS A 483 21.25 -14.41 20.25
C LYS A 483 20.55 -15.76 20.00
N SER A 484 19.69 -15.79 18.99
CA SER A 484 18.90 -16.98 18.63
C SER A 484 17.98 -17.49 19.75
N ASN A 485 17.52 -16.61 20.63
CA ASN A 485 16.49 -16.96 21.61
C ASN A 485 15.13 -16.91 20.94
N TYR A 486 14.71 -18.03 20.35
CA TYR A 486 13.46 -18.15 19.61
C TYR A 486 12.29 -18.35 20.56
N GLN A 487 11.32 -17.43 20.52
CA GLN A 487 10.15 -17.48 21.34
C GLN A 487 8.92 -17.03 20.55
N ALA A 488 7.84 -17.82 20.59
CA ALA A 488 6.56 -17.53 19.96
C ALA A 488 6.64 -17.24 18.44
N VAL A 489 7.56 -17.89 17.72
CA VAL A 489 7.76 -17.72 16.28
C VAL A 489 7.51 -18.99 15.48
N GLU A 490 7.52 -20.14 16.12
CA GLU A 490 7.17 -21.41 15.48
C GLU A 490 5.65 -21.54 15.38
N ILE A 491 5.16 -21.88 14.19
CA ILE A 491 3.72 -22.13 13.94
C ILE A 491 3.51 -23.63 14.00
N GLU A 492 3.19 -24.09 15.20
CA GLU A 492 2.86 -25.49 15.46
C GLU A 492 1.40 -25.78 15.05
N GLY A 493 1.02 -27.07 14.96
CA GLY A 493 -0.35 -27.49 14.65
C GLY A 493 -0.60 -27.83 13.19
N LYS A 494 0.27 -27.43 12.26
CA LYS A 494 0.34 -27.87 10.86
C LYS A 494 -1.03 -27.94 10.16
N PRO A 495 -1.75 -26.82 9.99
CA PRO A 495 -3.02 -26.84 9.26
C PRO A 495 -2.81 -27.36 7.83
N ASP A 496 -3.71 -28.23 7.37
CA ASP A 496 -3.75 -28.67 5.98
C ASP A 496 -4.42 -27.57 5.12
N PHE A 497 -3.62 -26.74 4.50
CA PHE A 497 -4.11 -25.63 3.68
C PHE A 497 -4.76 -26.10 2.35
N ALA A 498 -4.40 -27.28 1.83
CA ALA A 498 -5.06 -27.85 0.66
C ALA A 498 -6.48 -28.30 1.00
N MET A 499 -6.66 -28.99 2.15
CA MET A 499 -7.98 -29.33 2.65
C MET A 499 -8.82 -28.09 2.96
N LEU A 500 -8.19 -27.03 3.49
CA LEU A 500 -8.85 -25.77 3.75
C LEU A 500 -9.34 -25.11 2.47
N ALA A 501 -8.51 -25.01 1.43
CA ALA A 501 -8.91 -24.50 0.12
C ALA A 501 -10.13 -25.27 -0.43
N LYS A 502 -10.08 -26.59 -0.36
CA LYS A 502 -11.18 -27.46 -0.77
C LYS A 502 -12.46 -27.21 0.04
N ALA A 503 -12.36 -26.95 1.35
CA ALA A 503 -13.50 -26.66 2.20
C ALA A 503 -14.24 -25.36 1.80
N TYR A 504 -13.52 -24.39 1.20
CA TYR A 504 -14.10 -23.18 0.62
C TYR A 504 -14.46 -23.33 -0.88
N GLY A 505 -14.26 -24.50 -1.47
CA GLY A 505 -14.58 -24.79 -2.87
C GLY A 505 -13.50 -24.36 -3.87
N PHE A 506 -12.26 -24.15 -3.40
CA PHE A 506 -11.13 -23.76 -4.25
C PHE A 506 -10.23 -24.95 -4.59
N GLU A 507 -9.70 -24.95 -5.82
CA GLU A 507 -8.63 -25.85 -6.22
C GLU A 507 -7.30 -25.42 -5.60
N SER A 508 -6.40 -26.37 -5.42
CA SER A 508 -5.08 -26.14 -4.85
C SER A 508 -3.99 -27.00 -5.47
N GLY A 509 -2.75 -26.57 -5.33
CA GLY A 509 -1.55 -27.32 -5.70
C GLY A 509 -0.46 -27.10 -4.68
N VAL A 510 0.59 -27.94 -4.78
CA VAL A 510 1.77 -27.88 -3.91
C VAL A 510 3.01 -27.86 -4.79
N ALA A 511 4.00 -27.06 -4.42
CA ALA A 511 5.35 -27.11 -4.95
C ALA A 511 6.34 -27.31 -3.80
N ASN A 512 7.14 -28.38 -3.86
CA ASN A 512 8.09 -28.77 -2.81
C ASN A 512 9.55 -28.48 -3.21
N GLU A 513 9.83 -28.43 -4.51
CA GLU A 513 11.16 -28.23 -5.06
C GLU A 513 11.16 -27.24 -6.22
N ASN A 514 12.31 -26.66 -6.53
CA ASN A 514 12.46 -25.66 -7.59
C ASN A 514 12.09 -26.21 -8.97
N SER A 515 12.34 -27.47 -9.25
CA SER A 515 11.98 -28.13 -10.50
C SER A 515 10.46 -28.16 -10.78
N GLU A 516 9.62 -28.10 -9.73
CA GLU A 516 8.16 -28.13 -9.83
C GLU A 516 7.54 -26.73 -10.07
N VAL A 517 8.28 -25.67 -9.79
CA VAL A 517 7.79 -24.28 -9.76
C VAL A 517 7.13 -23.87 -11.08
N SER A 518 7.78 -24.16 -12.20
CA SER A 518 7.29 -23.75 -13.51
C SER A 518 5.91 -24.34 -13.84
N GLU A 519 5.74 -25.64 -13.61
CA GLU A 519 4.48 -26.34 -13.86
C GLU A 519 3.39 -25.92 -12.86
N ALA A 520 3.75 -25.76 -11.59
CA ALA A 520 2.81 -25.34 -10.55
C ALA A 520 2.22 -23.94 -10.84
N ILE A 521 3.05 -22.99 -11.28
CA ILE A 521 2.59 -21.67 -11.69
C ILE A 521 1.69 -21.76 -12.93
N ASP A 522 2.04 -22.56 -13.93
CA ASP A 522 1.21 -22.74 -15.13
C ASP A 522 -0.18 -23.29 -14.77
N LYS A 523 -0.25 -24.30 -13.91
CA LYS A 523 -1.52 -24.85 -13.42
C LYS A 523 -2.35 -23.79 -12.67
N MET A 524 -1.73 -23.05 -11.76
CA MET A 524 -2.39 -21.98 -11.02
C MET A 524 -2.95 -20.90 -11.97
N MET A 525 -2.16 -20.45 -12.93
CA MET A 525 -2.56 -19.38 -13.84
C MET A 525 -3.59 -19.83 -14.89
N ALA A 526 -3.55 -21.08 -15.32
CA ALA A 526 -4.50 -21.67 -16.27
C ALA A 526 -5.86 -21.99 -15.65
N HIS A 527 -5.94 -22.15 -14.33
CA HIS A 527 -7.20 -22.41 -13.63
C HIS A 527 -8.13 -21.21 -13.74
N ASP A 528 -9.41 -21.45 -14.04
CA ASP A 528 -10.43 -20.41 -13.98
C ASP A 528 -10.88 -20.19 -12.53
N GLY A 529 -10.99 -18.93 -12.10
CA GLY A 529 -11.33 -18.58 -10.72
C GLY A 529 -10.16 -18.60 -9.72
N SER A 530 -10.49 -18.83 -8.45
CA SER A 530 -9.52 -18.80 -7.34
C SER A 530 -8.74 -20.10 -7.24
N TYR A 531 -7.46 -20.00 -6.87
CA TYR A 531 -6.56 -21.14 -6.71
C TYR A 531 -5.57 -20.88 -5.59
N LEU A 532 -5.30 -21.89 -4.75
CA LEU A 532 -4.28 -21.81 -3.69
C LEU A 532 -3.06 -22.67 -4.08
N LEU A 533 -1.93 -22.02 -4.34
CA LEU A 533 -0.64 -22.69 -4.53
C LEU A 533 0.16 -22.63 -3.23
N ILE A 534 0.37 -23.78 -2.61
CA ILE A 534 1.19 -23.95 -1.42
C ILE A 534 2.62 -24.19 -1.87
N VAL A 535 3.55 -23.39 -1.37
CA VAL A 535 4.96 -23.43 -1.74
C VAL A 535 5.78 -23.69 -0.49
N ASN A 536 6.38 -24.88 -0.39
CA ASN A 536 7.21 -25.26 0.75
C ASN A 536 8.57 -24.53 0.69
N VAL A 537 8.83 -23.68 1.67
CA VAL A 537 10.03 -22.86 1.76
C VAL A 537 10.88 -23.32 2.95
N ASN A 538 12.20 -23.29 2.78
CA ASN A 538 13.11 -23.58 3.88
C ASN A 538 12.83 -22.66 5.06
N PRO A 539 12.59 -23.19 6.28
CA PRO A 539 12.34 -22.39 7.48
C PRO A 539 13.45 -21.38 7.83
N PHE A 540 14.65 -21.59 7.30
CA PHE A 540 15.81 -20.70 7.52
C PHE A 540 16.18 -19.88 6.29
N GLU A 541 15.30 -19.82 5.25
CA GLU A 541 15.58 -18.98 4.09
C GLU A 541 15.66 -17.51 4.50
N PRO A 542 16.77 -16.80 4.25
CA PRO A 542 16.92 -15.43 4.68
C PRO A 542 16.08 -14.47 3.81
N THR A 543 15.67 -13.37 4.43
CA THR A 543 14.90 -12.31 3.74
C THR A 543 15.73 -11.64 2.64
N GLY A 544 17.00 -11.34 2.91
CA GLY A 544 17.93 -10.72 1.96
C GLY A 544 19.18 -11.55 1.73
N ASP A 545 20.05 -11.11 0.80
CA ASP A 545 21.40 -11.62 0.68
C ASP A 545 22.20 -11.14 1.91
N ALA A 546 22.38 -12.02 2.89
CA ALA A 546 22.98 -11.78 4.21
C ALA A 546 22.72 -10.33 4.67
N LEU A 547 21.88 -10.11 5.62
CA LEU A 547 21.50 -8.80 6.17
C LEU A 547 22.64 -7.82 6.00
N ASN A 548 22.40 -6.80 5.21
CA ASN A 548 23.45 -5.89 4.75
C ASN A 548 24.33 -5.49 5.92
N GLU A 549 25.60 -5.94 5.92
CA GLU A 549 26.62 -5.54 6.90
C GLU A 549 26.69 -4.01 7.10
N ALA A 550 26.14 -3.26 6.13
CA ALA A 550 26.00 -1.80 6.20
C ALA A 550 24.87 -1.31 7.12
N THR A 551 23.92 -2.17 7.52
CA THR A 551 22.79 -1.80 8.41
C THR A 551 22.93 -2.34 9.82
N LEU A 552 23.86 -3.27 10.05
CA LEU A 552 24.20 -3.70 11.41
C LEU A 552 25.03 -2.62 12.10
N PRO A 553 24.75 -2.27 13.36
CA PRO A 553 25.69 -1.46 14.13
C PRO A 553 27.04 -2.19 14.10
N LYS A 554 28.11 -1.48 13.71
CA LYS A 554 29.48 -2.02 13.82
C LYS A 554 29.59 -2.59 15.23
N LYS A 555 29.91 -3.88 15.35
CA LYS A 555 30.36 -4.43 16.63
C LYS A 555 31.53 -3.54 17.07
N GLU A 556 31.32 -2.75 18.12
CA GLU A 556 32.42 -2.20 18.84
C GLU A 556 33.24 -3.40 19.31
N ASP A 557 34.45 -3.50 18.81
CA ASP A 557 35.42 -4.46 19.28
C ASP A 557 35.61 -4.21 20.79
N LYS A 558 35.10 -5.14 21.59
CA LYS A 558 35.41 -5.26 23.01
C LYS A 558 36.48 -6.34 23.17
#